data_ab38be65ec1a37e6e37270b0dce682cd
#
_entry.id   ab38be65ec1a37e6e37270b0dce682cd
#
_cell.length_a   1.000
_cell.length_b   1.000
_cell.length_c   1.000
_cell.angle_alpha   90.00
_cell.angle_beta   90.00
_cell.angle_gamma   90.00
#
_symmetry.space_group_name_H-M   'P 1'
#
loop_
_entity.id
_entity.type
_entity.pdbx_description
1 polymer ?
#
loop_
_entity_poly.entity_id
_entity_poly.type
_entity_poly.pdbx_seq_one_letter_code
_entity_poly.pdbx_strand_id
1 'polypeptide(L)'
;MAIIPTTQNKVALYAAGLYGMKLGSATNSAVLFDVQNNPSGVNGVLNGYYAPFASMTSAQVAAIVVANVGIKAGQYGLTAQNVADAVATVTAELNANAPFGKQGETIANVMTDFTNTYESNAVYGAAAKAWNVKIAQAVSYTGNSQFDAAFGEIVTEFRLTGAENENRTGTAGDIVAPMVTDAL
;
A
#
# COMPACT_ATOMS: atom_id res chain seq x y z
N MET A 1 -14.51 -4.12 -11.39
CA MET A 1 -15.14 -2.77 -11.34
C MET A 1 -14.02 -1.77 -11.14
N ALA A 2 -13.76 -0.91 -12.13
CA ALA A 2 -12.67 0.05 -12.03
C ALA A 2 -12.90 1.02 -10.86
N ILE A 3 -11.89 1.21 -10.01
CA ILE A 3 -11.93 2.19 -8.93
C ILE A 3 -11.52 3.53 -9.52
N ILE A 4 -12.40 4.52 -9.44
CA ILE A 4 -12.07 5.88 -9.86
C ILE A 4 -10.89 6.37 -8.99
N PRO A 5 -9.81 6.89 -9.56
CA PRO A 5 -8.64 7.32 -8.82
C PRO A 5 -8.92 8.66 -8.10
N THR A 6 -9.73 8.60 -7.03
CA THR A 6 -9.88 9.70 -6.09
C THR A 6 -8.69 9.71 -5.11
N THR A 7 -8.42 10.84 -4.47
CA THR A 7 -7.41 10.94 -3.41
C THR A 7 -7.62 9.87 -2.33
N GLN A 8 -8.85 9.68 -1.87
CA GLN A 8 -9.20 8.68 -0.87
C GLN A 8 -8.88 7.25 -1.36
N ASN A 9 -9.21 6.93 -2.61
CA ASN A 9 -8.93 5.60 -3.16
C ASN A 9 -7.42 5.37 -3.32
N LYS A 10 -6.64 6.37 -3.73
CA LYS A 10 -5.17 6.27 -3.78
C LYS A 10 -4.57 5.99 -2.40
N VAL A 11 -5.05 6.67 -1.38
CA VAL A 11 -4.60 6.46 0.01
C VAL A 11 -4.95 5.05 0.49
N ALA A 12 -6.17 4.58 0.22
CA ALA A 12 -6.60 3.23 0.59
C ALA A 12 -5.80 2.14 -0.14
N LEU A 13 -5.55 2.31 -1.44
CA LEU A 13 -4.73 1.41 -2.25
C LEU A 13 -3.28 1.34 -1.74
N TYR A 14 -2.71 2.50 -1.41
CA TYR A 14 -1.37 2.60 -0.86
C TYR A 14 -1.27 1.91 0.52
N ALA A 15 -2.19 2.21 1.42
CA ALA A 15 -2.24 1.60 2.76
C ALA A 15 -2.39 0.07 2.69
N ALA A 16 -3.30 -0.41 1.86
CA ALA A 16 -3.51 -1.84 1.70
C ALA A 16 -2.35 -2.53 0.97
N GLY A 17 -1.77 -1.88 -0.05
CA GLY A 17 -0.70 -2.46 -0.86
C GLY A 17 0.65 -2.48 -0.15
N LEU A 18 1.04 -1.40 0.52
CA LEU A 18 2.34 -1.30 1.16
C LEU A 18 2.32 -1.75 2.62
N TYR A 19 1.31 -1.32 3.39
CA TYR A 19 1.22 -1.59 4.83
C TYR A 19 0.31 -2.80 5.17
N GLY A 20 -0.43 -3.33 4.19
CA GLY A 20 -1.39 -4.41 4.45
C GLY A 20 -2.59 -3.98 5.29
N MET A 21 -2.87 -2.69 5.40
CA MET A 21 -3.82 -2.07 6.33
C MET A 21 -5.09 -1.58 5.67
N LYS A 22 -6.17 -1.53 6.46
CA LYS A 22 -7.37 -0.76 6.18
C LYS A 22 -7.35 0.49 7.06
N LEU A 23 -7.75 1.63 6.51
CA LEU A 23 -7.81 2.87 7.27
C LEU A 23 -9.21 3.08 7.85
N GLY A 24 -9.30 3.35 9.15
CA GLY A 24 -10.51 3.87 9.78
C GLY A 24 -10.79 5.32 9.34
N SER A 25 -12.01 5.82 9.61
CA SER A 25 -12.42 7.15 9.14
C SER A 25 -11.60 8.28 9.76
N ALA A 26 -11.20 8.15 11.03
CA ALA A 26 -10.38 9.14 11.72
C ALA A 26 -8.98 9.25 11.10
N THR A 27 -8.32 8.11 10.84
CA THR A 27 -7.01 8.10 10.17
C THR A 27 -7.11 8.62 8.75
N ASN A 28 -8.11 8.17 8.00
CA ASN A 28 -8.31 8.66 6.65
C ASN A 28 -8.50 10.19 6.64
N SER A 29 -9.27 10.75 7.57
CA SER A 29 -9.46 12.19 7.71
C SER A 29 -8.15 12.91 8.02
N ALA A 30 -7.31 12.34 8.91
CA ALA A 30 -6.00 12.89 9.22
C ALA A 30 -5.06 12.86 8.00
N VAL A 31 -5.03 11.76 7.25
CA VAL A 31 -4.24 11.68 6.00
C VAL A 31 -4.75 12.66 4.95
N LEU A 32 -6.07 12.81 4.80
CA LEU A 32 -6.64 13.80 3.87
C LEU A 32 -6.31 15.23 4.27
N PHE A 33 -6.24 15.53 5.58
CA PHE A 33 -5.78 16.81 6.08
C PHE A 33 -4.30 17.04 5.70
N ASP A 34 -3.43 16.04 5.88
CA ASP A 34 -2.03 16.11 5.45
C ASP A 34 -1.93 16.37 3.92
N VAL A 35 -2.78 15.71 3.13
CA VAL A 35 -2.85 15.94 1.66
C VAL A 35 -3.25 17.35 1.31
N GLN A 36 -4.23 17.93 2.02
CA GLN A 36 -4.68 19.31 1.78
C GLN A 36 -3.59 20.34 2.09
N ASN A 37 -2.73 20.04 3.06
CA ASN A 37 -1.65 20.93 3.50
C ASN A 37 -0.30 20.66 2.82
N ASN A 38 -0.20 19.62 2.00
CA ASN A 38 1.03 19.30 1.28
C ASN A 38 1.05 19.98 -0.09
N PRO A 39 2.07 20.77 -0.43
CA PRO A 39 2.15 21.47 -1.71
C PRO A 39 2.19 20.52 -2.93
N SER A 40 2.63 19.29 -2.73
CA SER A 40 2.63 18.24 -3.76
C SER A 40 1.40 17.32 -3.69
N GLY A 41 0.40 17.68 -2.88
CA GLY A 41 -0.85 16.94 -2.73
C GLY A 41 -0.64 15.50 -2.27
N VAL A 42 -1.52 14.60 -2.72
CA VAL A 42 -1.51 13.19 -2.32
C VAL A 42 -0.17 12.51 -2.62
N ASN A 43 0.46 12.81 -3.75
CA ASN A 43 1.72 12.16 -4.12
C ASN A 43 2.85 12.55 -3.15
N GLY A 44 2.90 13.81 -2.72
CA GLY A 44 3.87 14.28 -1.72
C GLY A 44 3.70 13.57 -0.37
N VAL A 45 2.45 13.41 0.09
CA VAL A 45 2.14 12.68 1.32
C VAL A 45 2.54 11.22 1.22
N LEU A 46 2.19 10.53 0.13
CA LEU A 46 2.54 9.11 -0.06
C LEU A 46 4.06 8.89 -0.15
N ASN A 47 4.79 9.82 -0.76
CA ASN A 47 6.26 9.78 -0.78
C ASN A 47 6.84 9.99 0.63
N GLY A 48 6.26 10.87 1.46
CA GLY A 48 6.62 11.02 2.86
C GLY A 48 6.36 9.74 3.67
N TYR A 49 5.21 9.10 3.48
CA TYR A 49 4.85 7.85 4.15
C TYR A 49 5.65 6.63 3.68
N TYR A 50 6.44 6.76 2.62
CA TYR A 50 7.42 5.75 2.21
C TYR A 50 8.67 5.73 3.10
N ALA A 51 8.91 6.74 3.91
CA ALA A 51 10.13 6.88 4.71
C ALA A 51 10.52 5.65 5.54
N PRO A 52 9.60 4.90 6.19
CA PRO A 52 9.95 3.68 6.93
C PRO A 52 10.59 2.58 6.09
N PHE A 53 10.35 2.59 4.79
CA PHE A 53 10.87 1.62 3.84
C PHE A 53 12.17 2.08 3.15
N ALA A 54 12.66 3.28 3.45
CA ALA A 54 13.81 3.88 2.76
C ALA A 54 15.13 3.10 2.93
N SER A 55 15.26 2.30 4.01
CA SER A 55 16.40 1.43 4.24
C SER A 55 16.32 0.07 3.52
N MET A 56 15.18 -0.25 2.93
CA MET A 56 14.94 -1.49 2.21
C MET A 56 15.33 -1.34 0.74
N THR A 57 15.73 -2.43 0.11
CA THR A 57 15.90 -2.45 -1.34
C THR A 57 14.53 -2.39 -2.04
N SER A 58 14.50 -1.88 -3.27
CA SER A 58 13.27 -1.88 -4.08
C SER A 58 12.68 -3.29 -4.25
N ALA A 59 13.52 -4.33 -4.30
CA ALA A 59 13.06 -5.71 -4.41
C ALA A 59 12.37 -6.20 -3.12
N GLN A 60 12.86 -5.81 -1.95
CA GLN A 60 12.21 -6.13 -0.67
C GLN A 60 10.84 -5.44 -0.57
N VAL A 61 10.77 -4.16 -0.91
CA VAL A 61 9.50 -3.43 -0.93
C VAL A 61 8.52 -4.02 -1.95
N ALA A 62 9.01 -4.35 -3.15
CA ALA A 62 8.21 -5.00 -4.18
C ALA A 62 7.63 -6.34 -3.71
N ALA A 63 8.42 -7.15 -2.99
CA ALA A 63 7.96 -8.42 -2.43
C ALA A 63 6.83 -8.22 -1.41
N ILE A 64 6.92 -7.20 -0.55
CA ILE A 64 5.84 -6.84 0.39
C ILE A 64 4.56 -6.48 -0.37
N VAL A 65 4.66 -5.59 -1.36
CA VAL A 65 3.51 -5.14 -2.14
C VAL A 65 2.85 -6.32 -2.87
N VAL A 66 3.63 -7.15 -3.54
CA VAL A 66 3.16 -8.34 -4.26
C VAL A 66 2.46 -9.33 -3.33
N ALA A 67 3.02 -9.57 -2.14
CA ALA A 67 2.41 -10.44 -1.13
C ALA A 67 1.09 -9.86 -0.59
N ASN A 68 1.03 -8.55 -0.33
CA ASN A 68 -0.16 -7.87 0.20
C ASN A 68 -1.33 -7.85 -0.78
N VAL A 69 -1.06 -7.78 -2.09
CA VAL A 69 -2.12 -7.91 -3.11
C VAL A 69 -2.58 -9.34 -3.33
N GLY A 70 -1.93 -10.32 -2.68
CA GLY A 70 -2.32 -11.73 -2.74
C GLY A 70 -1.71 -12.51 -3.92
N ILE A 71 -0.65 -12.00 -4.55
CA ILE A 71 0.11 -12.72 -5.56
C ILE A 71 1.09 -13.66 -4.84
N LYS A 72 0.67 -14.91 -4.62
CA LYS A 72 1.43 -15.95 -3.91
C LYS A 72 1.45 -17.25 -4.72
N ALA A 73 2.59 -17.93 -4.71
CA ALA A 73 2.71 -19.23 -5.37
C ALA A 73 1.71 -20.24 -4.77
N GLY A 74 1.07 -21.00 -5.63
CA GLY A 74 0.02 -21.96 -5.24
C GLY A 74 -1.38 -21.38 -5.06
N GLN A 75 -1.51 -20.03 -5.05
CA GLN A 75 -2.82 -19.37 -5.03
C GLN A 75 -3.23 -18.98 -6.46
N TYR A 76 -4.52 -19.09 -6.76
CA TYR A 76 -5.09 -18.68 -8.07
C TYR A 76 -4.38 -19.30 -9.29
N GLY A 77 -3.71 -20.46 -9.13
CA GLY A 77 -2.92 -21.08 -10.18
C GLY A 77 -1.55 -20.44 -10.44
N LEU A 78 -1.14 -19.46 -9.62
CA LEU A 78 0.14 -18.78 -9.77
C LEU A 78 1.31 -19.70 -9.40
N THR A 79 2.36 -19.65 -10.23
CA THR A 79 3.63 -20.34 -9.98
C THR A 79 4.60 -19.45 -9.22
N ALA A 80 5.68 -20.02 -8.69
CA ALA A 80 6.78 -19.25 -8.12
C ALA A 80 7.40 -18.27 -9.14
N GLN A 81 7.44 -18.66 -10.44
CA GLN A 81 7.92 -17.77 -11.50
C GLN A 81 6.98 -16.57 -11.68
N ASN A 82 5.65 -16.75 -11.65
CA ASN A 82 4.72 -15.63 -11.75
C ASN A 82 4.92 -14.63 -10.58
N VAL A 83 5.16 -15.12 -9.37
CA VAL A 83 5.47 -14.25 -8.23
C VAL A 83 6.78 -13.48 -8.46
N ALA A 84 7.83 -14.17 -8.92
CA ALA A 84 9.12 -13.55 -9.22
C ALA A 84 9.00 -12.47 -10.33
N ASP A 85 8.22 -12.74 -11.37
CA ASP A 85 7.96 -11.79 -12.46
C ASP A 85 7.21 -10.54 -11.95
N ALA A 86 6.21 -10.72 -11.08
CA ALA A 86 5.50 -9.61 -10.46
C ALA A 86 6.43 -8.76 -9.58
N VAL A 87 7.27 -9.40 -8.76
CA VAL A 87 8.27 -8.70 -7.93
C VAL A 87 9.26 -7.95 -8.81
N ALA A 88 9.76 -8.56 -9.89
CA ALA A 88 10.69 -7.91 -10.82
C ALA A 88 10.07 -6.66 -11.48
N THR A 89 8.80 -6.75 -11.88
CA THR A 89 8.07 -5.62 -12.48
C THR A 89 7.97 -4.46 -11.50
N VAL A 90 7.49 -4.69 -10.29
CA VAL A 90 7.36 -3.63 -9.26
C VAL A 90 8.73 -3.08 -8.87
N THR A 91 9.76 -3.94 -8.80
CA THR A 91 11.15 -3.52 -8.52
C THR A 91 11.67 -2.55 -9.58
N ALA A 92 11.41 -2.84 -10.86
CA ALA A 92 11.84 -1.99 -11.97
C ALA A 92 11.19 -0.59 -11.89
N GLU A 93 9.89 -0.53 -11.60
CA GLU A 93 9.16 0.73 -11.42
C GLU A 93 9.71 1.53 -10.22
N LEU A 94 9.96 0.88 -9.10
CA LEU A 94 10.54 1.54 -7.91
C LEU A 94 11.95 2.07 -8.20
N ASN A 95 12.80 1.30 -8.87
CA ASN A 95 14.16 1.72 -9.22
C ASN A 95 14.16 2.91 -10.19
N ALA A 96 13.26 2.91 -11.18
CA ALA A 96 13.15 4.01 -12.13
C ALA A 96 12.77 5.33 -11.46
N ASN A 97 12.01 5.29 -10.37
CA ASN A 97 11.48 6.47 -9.68
C ASN A 97 12.25 6.83 -8.40
N ALA A 98 13.15 5.97 -7.91
CA ALA A 98 13.95 6.18 -6.71
C ALA A 98 14.82 7.46 -6.77
N PRO A 99 15.50 7.78 -7.91
CA PRO A 99 16.31 9.00 -8.00
C PRO A 99 15.50 10.29 -7.83
N PHE A 100 14.19 10.23 -7.99
CA PHE A 100 13.27 11.36 -7.89
C PHE A 100 12.52 11.42 -6.55
N GLY A 101 12.76 10.46 -5.64
CA GLY A 101 12.04 10.36 -4.37
C GLY A 101 10.54 10.07 -4.54
N LYS A 102 10.16 9.32 -5.58
CA LYS A 102 8.76 9.08 -5.96
C LYS A 102 8.27 7.65 -5.69
N GLN A 103 8.94 6.93 -4.81
CA GLN A 103 8.61 5.52 -4.57
C GLN A 103 7.19 5.34 -4.01
N GLY A 104 6.73 6.22 -3.12
CA GLY A 104 5.37 6.17 -2.59
C GLY A 104 4.31 6.41 -3.66
N GLU A 105 4.50 7.42 -4.51
CA GLU A 105 3.67 7.68 -5.68
C GLU A 105 3.66 6.48 -6.63
N THR A 106 4.82 5.87 -6.87
CA THR A 106 4.97 4.70 -7.74
C THR A 106 4.14 3.52 -7.24
N ILE A 107 4.19 3.22 -5.95
CA ILE A 107 3.37 2.14 -5.36
C ILE A 107 1.89 2.41 -5.57
N ALA A 108 1.42 3.63 -5.29
CA ALA A 108 0.02 3.98 -5.49
C ALA A 108 -0.42 3.83 -6.96
N ASN A 109 0.45 4.18 -7.90
CA ASN A 109 0.18 4.03 -9.33
C ASN A 109 0.15 2.54 -9.75
N VAL A 110 1.14 1.75 -9.34
CA VAL A 110 1.16 0.29 -9.59
C VAL A 110 -0.11 -0.38 -9.03
N MET A 111 -0.54 -0.01 -7.82
CA MET A 111 -1.77 -0.54 -7.23
C MET A 111 -3.00 -0.10 -8.00
N THR A 112 -3.04 1.12 -8.49
CA THR A 112 -4.12 1.64 -9.31
C THR A 112 -4.22 0.87 -10.63
N ASP A 113 -3.10 0.64 -11.29
CA ASP A 113 -3.04 -0.11 -12.54
C ASP A 113 -3.45 -1.57 -12.34
N PHE A 114 -2.94 -2.22 -11.31
CA PHE A 114 -3.32 -3.59 -10.98
C PHE A 114 -4.82 -3.72 -10.74
N THR A 115 -5.40 -2.79 -9.97
CA THR A 115 -6.83 -2.74 -9.68
C THR A 115 -7.68 -2.57 -10.93
N ASN A 116 -7.27 -1.69 -11.86
CA ASN A 116 -8.11 -1.26 -12.97
C ASN A 116 -7.94 -2.10 -14.23
N THR A 117 -6.78 -2.73 -14.43
CA THR A 117 -6.44 -3.34 -15.72
C THR A 117 -6.24 -4.85 -15.69
N TYR A 118 -5.97 -5.44 -14.51
CA TYR A 118 -5.54 -6.83 -14.45
C TYR A 118 -6.66 -7.87 -14.27
N GLU A 119 -7.92 -7.49 -14.06
CA GLU A 119 -9.02 -8.47 -13.91
C GLU A 119 -9.17 -9.41 -15.13
N SER A 120 -8.85 -8.93 -16.32
CA SER A 120 -8.87 -9.71 -17.56
C SER A 120 -7.53 -10.37 -17.91
N ASN A 121 -6.48 -10.18 -17.10
CA ASN A 121 -5.17 -10.75 -17.35
C ASN A 121 -5.22 -12.27 -17.20
N ALA A 122 -4.65 -13.01 -18.15
CA ALA A 122 -4.69 -14.47 -18.18
C ALA A 122 -3.97 -15.13 -17.00
N VAL A 123 -2.93 -14.48 -16.44
CA VAL A 123 -2.13 -15.00 -15.33
C VAL A 123 -2.63 -14.47 -13.99
N TYR A 124 -2.75 -13.15 -13.85
CA TYR A 124 -3.02 -12.49 -12.57
C TYR A 124 -4.49 -12.13 -12.36
N GLY A 125 -5.38 -12.39 -13.32
CA GLY A 125 -6.76 -11.91 -13.28
C GLY A 125 -7.56 -12.41 -12.07
N ALA A 126 -7.34 -13.63 -11.63
CA ALA A 126 -8.02 -14.17 -10.44
C ALA A 126 -7.52 -13.47 -9.15
N ALA A 127 -6.22 -13.22 -9.04
CA ALA A 127 -5.66 -12.45 -7.93
C ALA A 127 -6.15 -11.00 -7.94
N ALA A 128 -6.21 -10.36 -9.11
CA ALA A 128 -6.73 -9.00 -9.26
C ALA A 128 -8.21 -8.89 -8.86
N LYS A 129 -9.03 -9.86 -9.20
CA LYS A 129 -10.45 -9.90 -8.76
C LYS A 129 -10.56 -10.00 -7.24
N ALA A 130 -9.77 -10.89 -6.61
CA ALA A 130 -9.75 -11.04 -5.16
C ALA A 130 -9.25 -9.76 -4.47
N TRP A 131 -8.20 -9.14 -5.01
CA TRP A 131 -7.70 -7.85 -4.57
C TRP A 131 -8.77 -6.75 -4.66
N ASN A 132 -9.51 -6.67 -5.76
CA ASN A 132 -10.55 -5.64 -5.94
C ASN A 132 -11.69 -5.78 -4.93
N VAL A 133 -12.05 -7.00 -4.53
CA VAL A 133 -12.99 -7.24 -3.42
C VAL A 133 -12.40 -6.71 -2.10
N LYS A 134 -11.13 -7.02 -1.82
CA LYS A 134 -10.43 -6.55 -0.61
C LYS A 134 -10.38 -5.01 -0.54
N ILE A 135 -10.08 -4.35 -1.66
CA ILE A 135 -10.02 -2.87 -1.72
C ILE A 135 -11.41 -2.25 -1.58
N ALA A 136 -12.45 -2.81 -2.20
CA ALA A 136 -13.82 -2.34 -2.02
C ALA A 136 -14.24 -2.40 -0.54
N GLN A 137 -13.88 -3.47 0.17
CA GLN A 137 -14.09 -3.60 1.61
C GLN A 137 -13.28 -2.57 2.40
N ALA A 138 -12.01 -2.33 2.03
CA ALA A 138 -11.17 -1.35 2.70
C ALA A 138 -11.71 0.08 2.54
N VAL A 139 -12.17 0.45 1.36
CA VAL A 139 -12.80 1.76 1.10
C VAL A 139 -14.11 1.91 1.87
N SER A 140 -14.93 0.86 1.91
CA SER A 140 -16.17 0.86 2.71
C SER A 140 -15.88 0.99 4.22
N TYR A 141 -14.84 0.30 4.70
CA TYR A 141 -14.37 0.38 6.07
C TYR A 141 -13.92 1.79 6.44
N THR A 142 -13.17 2.46 5.56
CA THR A 142 -12.70 3.84 5.74
C THR A 142 -13.86 4.83 5.95
N GLY A 143 -15.03 4.56 5.39
CA GLY A 143 -16.23 5.38 5.58
C GLY A 143 -17.00 5.13 6.88
N ASN A 144 -16.58 4.17 7.70
CA ASN A 144 -17.33 3.74 8.89
C ASN A 144 -16.58 4.03 10.19
N SER A 145 -16.98 5.12 10.89
CA SER A 145 -16.35 5.59 12.12
C SER A 145 -16.42 4.61 13.31
N GLN A 146 -17.35 3.64 13.29
CA GLN A 146 -17.45 2.67 14.39
C GLN A 146 -16.21 1.75 14.52
N PHE A 147 -15.39 1.67 13.49
CA PHE A 147 -14.19 0.84 13.50
C PHE A 147 -12.94 1.58 14.01
N ASP A 148 -12.98 2.89 14.17
CA ASP A 148 -11.81 3.69 14.56
C ASP A 148 -11.24 3.29 15.92
N ALA A 149 -12.10 3.03 16.89
CA ALA A 149 -11.68 2.64 18.24
C ALA A 149 -10.97 1.27 18.28
N ALA A 150 -11.35 0.35 17.40
CA ALA A 150 -10.76 -0.99 17.32
C ALA A 150 -9.36 -0.99 16.69
N PHE A 151 -9.01 0.08 15.96
CA PHE A 151 -7.77 0.19 15.20
C PHE A 151 -6.97 1.45 15.53
N GLY A 152 -7.23 2.08 16.69
CA GLY A 152 -6.62 3.34 17.09
C GLY A 152 -5.10 3.32 17.04
N GLU A 153 -4.45 2.26 17.49
CA GLU A 153 -2.99 2.11 17.44
C GLU A 153 -2.47 1.99 15.99
N ILE A 154 -3.07 1.13 15.19
CA ILE A 154 -2.71 0.93 13.77
C ILE A 154 -2.90 2.22 12.98
N VAL A 155 -3.99 2.91 13.26
CA VAL A 155 -4.34 4.21 12.69
C VAL A 155 -3.25 5.25 12.97
N THR A 156 -2.84 5.37 14.22
CA THR A 156 -1.80 6.29 14.65
C THR A 156 -0.47 5.94 13.97
N GLU A 157 -0.17 4.66 13.90
CA GLU A 157 1.07 4.16 13.30
C GLU A 157 1.17 4.46 11.81
N PHE A 158 0.11 4.28 11.05
CA PHE A 158 0.11 4.62 9.63
C PHE A 158 0.35 6.11 9.39
N ARG A 159 -0.33 6.98 10.15
CA ARG A 159 -0.22 8.43 9.98
C ARG A 159 1.13 8.98 10.43
N LEU A 160 1.70 8.43 11.49
CA LEU A 160 2.94 8.91 12.09
C LEU A 160 4.18 8.21 11.52
N THR A 161 4.15 7.78 10.28
CA THR A 161 5.35 7.26 9.61
C THR A 161 6.35 8.40 9.38
N GLY A 162 7.54 8.27 9.87
CA GLY A 162 8.60 9.28 9.77
C GLY A 162 8.78 10.14 11.03
N ALA A 163 9.14 11.40 10.87
CA ALA A 163 9.57 12.29 11.95
C ALA A 163 8.48 12.59 13.02
N GLU A 164 7.21 12.38 12.71
CA GLU A 164 6.11 12.62 13.65
C GLU A 164 5.91 11.51 14.67
N ASN A 165 6.75 10.49 14.60
CA ASN A 165 6.60 9.24 15.35
C ASN A 165 7.32 9.24 16.69
N GLU A 166 7.79 10.38 17.18
CA GLU A 166 8.62 10.50 18.35
C GLU A 166 7.97 10.02 19.66
N ASN A 167 6.63 9.95 19.72
CA ASN A 167 5.88 9.59 20.91
C ASN A 167 5.29 8.17 20.86
N ARG A 168 5.69 7.34 19.94
CA ARG A 168 5.18 5.98 19.81
C ARG A 168 5.97 4.99 20.64
N THR A 169 5.27 3.97 21.10
CA THR A 169 5.87 2.82 21.80
C THR A 169 6.59 1.84 20.87
N GLY A 170 6.40 1.97 19.56
CA GLY A 170 7.08 1.18 18.54
C GLY A 170 7.75 2.07 17.48
N THR A 171 8.74 1.55 16.81
CA THR A 171 9.37 2.21 15.66
C THR A 171 8.66 1.80 14.36
N ALA A 172 8.79 2.61 13.31
CA ALA A 172 8.31 2.22 11.98
C ALA A 172 8.88 0.86 11.53
N GLY A 173 10.09 0.52 12.01
CA GLY A 173 10.70 -0.79 11.80
C GLY A 173 9.92 -1.93 12.44
N ASP A 174 9.29 -1.70 13.59
CA ASP A 174 8.50 -2.73 14.29
C ASP A 174 7.21 -3.07 13.54
N ILE A 175 6.67 -2.13 12.77
CA ILE A 175 5.49 -2.36 11.94
C ILE A 175 5.88 -3.08 10.64
N VAL A 176 7.01 -2.69 10.06
CA VAL A 176 7.47 -3.20 8.77
C VAL A 176 8.11 -4.58 8.90
N ALA A 177 8.82 -4.85 10.00
CA ALA A 177 9.54 -6.11 10.20
C ALA A 177 8.63 -7.36 10.11
N PRO A 178 7.44 -7.41 10.73
CA PRO A 178 6.51 -8.53 10.55
C PRO A 178 6.02 -8.67 9.11
N MET A 179 5.80 -7.55 8.40
CA MET A 179 5.36 -7.57 7.01
C MET A 179 6.44 -8.12 6.08
N VAL A 180 7.70 -7.81 6.35
CA VAL A 180 8.85 -8.34 5.57
C VAL A 180 9.04 -9.82 5.82
N THR A 181 8.88 -10.28 7.06
CA THR A 181 9.06 -11.70 7.42
C THR A 181 8.00 -12.57 6.79
N ASP A 182 6.78 -12.07 6.67
CA ASP A 182 5.66 -12.80 6.04
C ASP A 182 5.72 -12.76 4.50
N ALA A 183 6.48 -11.84 3.92
CA ALA A 183 6.64 -11.69 2.47
C ALA A 183 7.82 -12.48 1.87
N LEU A 184 8.76 -12.90 2.70
CA LEU A 184 9.96 -13.68 2.32
C LEU A 184 9.71 -15.17 2.52
#